data_b4370913b275b3d947921037b6c9fa6f
#
_entry.id   b4370913b275b3d947921037b6c9fa6f
#
_cell.length_a   1.000
_cell.length_b   1.000
_cell.length_c   1.000
_cell.angle_alpha   90.00
_cell.angle_beta   90.00
_cell.angle_gamma   90.00
#
_symmetry.space_group_name_H-M   'P 1'
#
loop_
_entity.id
_entity.type
_entity.pdbx_description
1 polymer ?
#
loop_
_entity_poly.entity_id
_entity_poly.type
_entity_poly.pdbx_seq_one_letter_code
_entity_poly.pdbx_strand_id
1 'polypeptide(L)'
;MNMDCDVVKELLPAYVDGELDPPAIARLRQHTDGCAACAAALRALRQTRALVAGHAKRHQAPPELRAHVLAAVAQEAARASAHLPAPTRAQERAREAGAGAGRRWHWRPEWLRLGGVALASAACAALVAVQFAAPAARGPIGEDIVASHFRSLQVDHLTDVASTDQHTVKPWFAGKLDFSPPVYDLAPQGYALVGGRLEYLGGRNVAALAYRHRQHLINLFTWPDAGGDAAPRAQARQGIHLIEWRNAGMRYWLVSDLGAPELEQLCQLVRARVAANEPH
;
A
#
# COMPACT_ATOMS: atom_id res chain seq x y z
N MET A 1 29.73 -15.55 -6.91
CA MET A 1 29.67 -15.60 -5.42
C MET A 1 28.68 -16.71 -5.06
N ASN A 2 29.15 -17.79 -4.45
CA ASN A 2 28.28 -18.86 -3.98
C ASN A 2 27.43 -18.33 -2.80
N MET A 3 26.14 -18.58 -2.84
CA MET A 3 25.25 -18.31 -1.69
C MET A 3 25.57 -19.26 -0.55
N ASP A 4 25.52 -18.74 0.70
CA ASP A 4 25.66 -19.56 1.88
C ASP A 4 24.43 -20.48 2.05
N CYS A 5 24.61 -21.67 2.63
CA CYS A 5 23.52 -22.64 2.85
C CYS A 5 22.39 -22.06 3.72
N ASP A 6 22.71 -21.21 4.68
CA ASP A 6 21.69 -20.63 5.58
C ASP A 6 20.84 -19.60 4.83
N VAL A 7 21.44 -18.75 4.01
CA VAL A 7 20.70 -17.83 3.12
C VAL A 7 19.82 -18.61 2.13
N VAL A 8 20.34 -19.73 1.59
CA VAL A 8 19.55 -20.58 0.68
C VAL A 8 18.32 -21.14 1.40
N LYS A 9 18.48 -21.69 2.61
CA LYS A 9 17.37 -22.25 3.40
C LYS A 9 16.27 -21.22 3.68
N GLU A 10 16.63 -19.98 3.98
CA GLU A 10 15.67 -18.88 4.18
C GLU A 10 14.89 -18.54 2.90
N LEU A 11 15.50 -18.67 1.74
CA LEU A 11 14.86 -18.37 0.45
C LEU A 11 14.04 -19.53 -0.14
N LEU A 12 14.23 -20.77 0.36
CA LEU A 12 13.53 -21.95 -0.18
C LEU A 12 11.99 -21.82 -0.14
N PRO A 13 11.33 -21.31 0.93
CA PRO A 13 9.89 -21.12 0.95
C PRO A 13 9.41 -20.18 -0.16
N ALA A 14 9.99 -18.99 -0.27
CA ALA A 14 9.67 -18.02 -1.30
C ALA A 14 9.92 -18.57 -2.73
N TYR A 15 10.97 -19.39 -2.90
CA TYR A 15 11.22 -20.09 -4.17
C TYR A 15 10.11 -21.08 -4.53
N VAL A 16 9.63 -21.87 -3.56
CA VAL A 16 8.56 -22.86 -3.78
C VAL A 16 7.24 -22.15 -4.09
N ASP A 17 7.00 -20.98 -3.53
CA ASP A 17 5.78 -20.18 -3.74
C ASP A 17 5.85 -19.29 -4.99
N GLY A 18 7.03 -19.19 -5.63
CA GLY A 18 7.20 -18.42 -6.86
C GLY A 18 7.36 -16.92 -6.65
N GLU A 19 7.77 -16.49 -5.47
CA GLU A 19 7.88 -15.08 -5.06
C GLU A 19 9.28 -14.47 -5.29
N LEU A 20 10.25 -15.27 -5.76
CA LEU A 20 11.60 -14.78 -6.03
C LEU A 20 11.74 -14.17 -7.42
N ASP A 21 12.60 -13.17 -7.53
CA ASP A 21 13.02 -12.60 -8.79
C ASP A 21 13.89 -13.55 -9.63
N PRO A 22 13.94 -13.41 -10.97
CA PRO A 22 14.69 -14.31 -11.84
C PRO A 22 16.18 -14.45 -11.49
N PRO A 23 16.93 -13.38 -11.11
CA PRO A 23 18.32 -13.51 -10.68
C PRO A 23 18.49 -14.33 -9.40
N ALA A 24 17.59 -14.20 -8.40
CA ALA A 24 17.64 -15.01 -7.18
C ALA A 24 17.34 -16.48 -7.46
N ILE A 25 16.34 -16.76 -8.31
CA ILE A 25 16.01 -18.11 -8.77
C ILE A 25 17.24 -18.80 -9.40
N ALA A 26 17.95 -18.10 -10.28
CA ALA A 26 19.12 -18.67 -10.96
C ALA A 26 20.24 -19.06 -9.97
N ARG A 27 20.53 -18.16 -9.02
CA ARG A 27 21.56 -18.40 -7.98
C ARG A 27 21.17 -19.54 -7.04
N LEU A 28 19.89 -19.60 -6.64
CA LEU A 28 19.38 -20.64 -5.75
C LEU A 28 19.44 -22.01 -6.46
N ARG A 29 19.06 -22.10 -7.73
CA ARG A 29 19.20 -23.34 -8.53
C ARG A 29 20.64 -23.80 -8.62
N GLN A 30 21.56 -22.89 -8.96
CA GLN A 30 22.99 -23.21 -9.03
C GLN A 30 23.51 -23.78 -7.70
N HIS A 31 23.08 -23.22 -6.56
CA HIS A 31 23.46 -23.75 -5.26
C HIS A 31 22.85 -25.13 -4.97
N THR A 32 21.54 -25.30 -5.23
CA THR A 32 20.83 -26.57 -4.97
C THR A 32 21.32 -27.71 -5.88
N ASP A 33 21.83 -27.41 -7.06
CA ASP A 33 22.45 -28.41 -7.96
C ASP A 33 23.79 -28.91 -7.41
N GLY A 34 24.50 -28.08 -6.64
CA GLY A 34 25.79 -28.40 -6.04
C GLY A 34 25.73 -28.82 -4.56
N CYS A 35 24.60 -28.66 -3.87
CA CYS A 35 24.47 -28.91 -2.44
C CYS A 35 23.36 -29.91 -2.11
N ALA A 36 23.72 -31.14 -1.76
CA ALA A 36 22.79 -32.24 -1.47
C ALA A 36 21.84 -31.92 -0.29
N ALA A 37 22.31 -31.17 0.75
CA ALA A 37 21.52 -30.80 1.91
C ALA A 37 20.40 -29.78 1.54
N CYS A 38 20.73 -28.75 0.76
CA CYS A 38 19.74 -27.77 0.31
C CYS A 38 18.77 -28.37 -0.73
N ALA A 39 19.25 -29.28 -1.59
CA ALA A 39 18.39 -30.03 -2.49
C ALA A 39 17.40 -30.92 -1.71
N ALA A 40 17.83 -31.58 -0.62
CA ALA A 40 16.94 -32.37 0.24
C ALA A 40 15.88 -31.49 0.94
N ALA A 41 16.28 -30.33 1.47
CA ALA A 41 15.35 -29.36 2.06
C ALA A 41 14.30 -28.87 1.05
N LEU A 42 14.72 -28.56 -0.17
CA LEU A 42 13.81 -28.16 -1.26
C LEU A 42 12.80 -29.27 -1.59
N ARG A 43 13.26 -30.53 -1.66
CA ARG A 43 12.35 -31.67 -1.90
C ARG A 43 11.33 -31.82 -0.79
N ALA A 44 11.75 -31.69 0.48
CA ALA A 44 10.85 -31.76 1.64
C ALA A 44 9.76 -30.69 1.58
N LEU A 45 10.13 -29.43 1.31
CA LEU A 45 9.16 -28.34 1.15
C LEU A 45 8.16 -28.59 0.02
N ARG A 46 8.62 -29.07 -1.13
CA ARG A 46 7.73 -29.43 -2.26
C ARG A 46 6.79 -30.57 -1.91
N GLN A 47 7.25 -31.57 -1.16
CA GLN A 47 6.39 -32.66 -0.68
C GLN A 47 5.33 -32.14 0.30
N THR A 48 5.71 -31.31 1.26
CA THR A 48 4.76 -30.69 2.20
C THR A 48 3.70 -29.89 1.44
N ARG A 49 4.11 -29.05 0.48
CA ARG A 49 3.17 -28.29 -0.37
C ARG A 49 2.21 -29.22 -1.14
N ALA A 50 2.72 -30.29 -1.71
CA ALA A 50 1.90 -31.27 -2.44
C ALA A 50 0.89 -31.97 -1.52
N LEU A 51 1.31 -32.35 -0.31
CA LEU A 51 0.41 -32.94 0.70
C LEU A 51 -0.68 -31.96 1.11
N VAL A 52 -0.33 -30.71 1.42
CA VAL A 52 -1.32 -29.67 1.77
C VAL A 52 -2.27 -29.43 0.60
N ALA A 53 -1.76 -29.28 -0.61
CA ALA A 53 -2.59 -29.04 -1.80
C ALA A 53 -3.54 -30.21 -2.12
N GLY A 54 -3.13 -31.44 -1.81
CA GLY A 54 -3.94 -32.65 -2.04
C GLY A 54 -4.99 -32.92 -0.96
N HIS A 55 -4.73 -32.48 0.28
CA HIS A 55 -5.59 -32.81 1.44
C HIS A 55 -6.34 -31.59 2.01
N ALA A 56 -5.97 -30.36 1.64
CA ALA A 56 -6.69 -29.17 2.07
C ALA A 56 -8.13 -29.17 1.53
N LYS A 57 -9.08 -28.94 2.43
CA LYS A 57 -10.49 -28.80 2.02
C LYS A 57 -10.62 -27.58 1.10
N ARG A 58 -11.01 -27.83 -0.14
CA ARG A 58 -11.35 -26.78 -1.09
C ARG A 58 -12.82 -26.46 -0.99
N HIS A 59 -13.14 -25.22 -0.71
CA HIS A 59 -14.52 -24.74 -0.76
C HIS A 59 -14.89 -24.46 -2.22
N GLN A 60 -16.06 -24.92 -2.63
CA GLN A 60 -16.59 -24.56 -3.94
C GLN A 60 -17.01 -23.09 -3.91
N ALA A 61 -16.52 -22.31 -4.86
CA ALA A 61 -16.97 -20.95 -5.01
C ALA A 61 -18.44 -20.92 -5.45
N PRO A 62 -19.25 -19.95 -4.98
CA PRO A 62 -20.60 -19.75 -5.50
C PRO A 62 -20.56 -19.60 -7.03
N PRO A 63 -21.53 -20.21 -7.77
CA PRO A 63 -21.51 -20.22 -9.23
C PRO A 63 -21.51 -18.79 -9.83
N GLU A 64 -22.11 -17.82 -9.13
CA GLU A 64 -22.21 -16.43 -9.56
C GLU A 64 -20.90 -15.65 -9.36
N LEU A 65 -19.99 -16.12 -8.49
CA LEU A 65 -18.76 -15.38 -8.14
C LEU A 65 -17.91 -15.12 -9.38
N ARG A 66 -17.77 -16.10 -10.27
CA ARG A 66 -17.01 -15.95 -11.51
C ARG A 66 -17.60 -14.84 -12.40
N ALA A 67 -18.91 -14.81 -12.53
CA ALA A 67 -19.60 -13.78 -13.32
C ALA A 67 -19.41 -12.39 -12.71
N HIS A 68 -19.52 -12.27 -11.40
CA HIS A 68 -19.30 -11.00 -10.68
C HIS A 68 -17.87 -10.50 -10.83
N VAL A 69 -16.88 -11.37 -10.68
CA VAL A 69 -15.45 -10.99 -10.86
C VAL A 69 -15.19 -10.53 -12.30
N LEU A 70 -15.68 -11.27 -13.30
CA LEU A 70 -15.50 -10.89 -14.69
C LEU A 70 -16.21 -9.56 -15.03
N ALA A 71 -17.42 -9.33 -14.49
CA ALA A 71 -18.14 -8.08 -14.65
C ALA A 71 -17.37 -6.91 -13.98
N ALA A 72 -16.83 -7.10 -12.79
CA ALA A 72 -16.04 -6.09 -12.08
C ALA A 72 -14.77 -5.73 -12.87
N VAL A 73 -14.04 -6.72 -13.40
CA VAL A 73 -12.86 -6.50 -14.24
C VAL A 73 -13.23 -5.76 -15.53
N ALA A 74 -14.34 -6.14 -16.19
CA ALA A 74 -14.82 -5.48 -17.39
C ALA A 74 -15.21 -4.01 -17.13
N GLN A 75 -15.87 -3.73 -16.00
CA GLN A 75 -16.21 -2.37 -15.59
C GLN A 75 -14.94 -1.52 -15.34
N GLU A 76 -13.93 -2.09 -14.67
CA GLU A 76 -12.69 -1.37 -14.42
C GLU A 76 -11.89 -1.11 -15.71
N ALA A 77 -11.86 -2.08 -16.62
CA ALA A 77 -11.28 -1.90 -17.95
C ALA A 77 -12.00 -0.82 -18.77
N ALA A 78 -13.33 -0.77 -18.68
CA ALA A 78 -14.13 0.28 -19.33
C ALA A 78 -13.88 1.67 -18.73
N ARG A 79 -13.75 1.78 -17.40
CA ARG A 79 -13.38 3.03 -16.72
C ARG A 79 -11.98 3.48 -17.12
N ALA A 80 -11.00 2.59 -17.14
CA ALA A 80 -9.65 2.88 -17.58
C ALA A 80 -9.62 3.37 -19.03
N SER A 81 -10.42 2.77 -19.91
CA SER A 81 -10.54 3.18 -21.31
C SER A 81 -11.24 4.54 -21.49
N ALA A 82 -12.21 4.86 -20.63
CA ALA A 82 -12.91 6.15 -20.64
C ALA A 82 -12.04 7.34 -20.19
N HIS A 83 -10.95 7.06 -19.44
CA HIS A 83 -9.97 8.06 -19.00
C HIS A 83 -8.86 8.28 -20.04
N LEU A 84 -8.79 7.48 -21.10
CA LEU A 84 -7.91 7.76 -22.23
C LEU A 84 -8.53 8.91 -23.04
N PRO A 85 -7.80 10.01 -23.26
CA PRO A 85 -8.32 11.09 -24.10
C PRO A 85 -8.68 10.52 -25.47
N ALA A 86 -9.91 10.79 -25.92
CA ALA A 86 -10.36 10.39 -27.24
C ALA A 86 -9.34 10.84 -28.29
N PRO A 87 -9.00 10.01 -29.27
CA PRO A 87 -8.06 10.40 -30.31
C PRO A 87 -8.55 11.70 -30.95
N THR A 88 -7.73 12.72 -30.92
CA THR A 88 -8.08 14.00 -31.52
C THR A 88 -8.32 13.80 -33.02
N ARG A 89 -9.27 14.53 -33.57
CA ARG A 89 -9.59 14.51 -35.05
C ARG A 89 -8.33 14.64 -35.92
N ALA A 90 -7.25 15.19 -35.37
CA ALA A 90 -5.95 15.26 -36.02
C ALA A 90 -5.26 13.88 -36.15
N GLN A 91 -5.45 13.00 -35.18
CA GLN A 91 -4.89 11.63 -35.21
C GLN A 91 -5.69 10.69 -36.08
N GLU A 92 -7.01 10.86 -36.19
CA GLU A 92 -7.85 10.14 -37.15
C GLU A 92 -7.51 10.52 -38.58
N ARG A 93 -7.37 11.82 -38.87
CA ARG A 93 -6.93 12.30 -40.20
C ARG A 93 -5.51 11.85 -40.56
N ALA A 94 -4.62 11.68 -39.58
CA ALA A 94 -3.27 11.16 -39.82
C ALA A 94 -3.30 9.66 -40.17
N ARG A 95 -4.23 8.88 -39.61
CA ARG A 95 -4.41 7.46 -39.95
C ARG A 95 -5.05 7.29 -41.34
N GLU A 96 -6.03 8.13 -41.70
CA GLU A 96 -6.66 8.12 -43.03
C GLU A 96 -5.71 8.61 -44.12
N ALA A 97 -4.85 9.59 -43.79
CA ALA A 97 -3.86 10.10 -44.74
C ALA A 97 -2.70 9.13 -45.02
N GLY A 98 -2.44 8.18 -44.10
CA GLY A 98 -1.41 7.13 -44.26
C GLY A 98 -1.79 6.00 -45.20
N ALA A 99 -3.09 5.82 -45.48
CA ALA A 99 -3.61 4.72 -46.31
C ALA A 99 -3.70 5.00 -47.82
N GLY A 100 -3.47 6.25 -48.28
CA GLY A 100 -3.78 6.68 -49.64
C GLY A 100 -2.68 7.35 -50.46
N ALA A 101 -1.44 7.49 -49.96
CA ALA A 101 -0.40 8.27 -50.66
C ALA A 101 0.63 7.40 -51.40
N GLY A 102 0.26 6.87 -52.56
CA GLY A 102 1.21 6.55 -53.61
C GLY A 102 1.88 7.80 -54.16
N ARG A 103 3.16 7.90 -53.88
CA ARG A 103 4.27 8.52 -54.65
C ARG A 103 3.94 9.72 -55.56
N ARG A 104 4.13 10.95 -55.09
CA ARG A 104 4.67 12.07 -55.90
C ARG A 104 5.67 12.88 -55.06
N TRP A 105 6.97 12.64 -55.34
CA TRP A 105 8.12 13.34 -54.78
C TRP A 105 8.24 14.72 -55.44
N HIS A 106 7.95 15.80 -54.73
CA HIS A 106 8.33 17.15 -55.09
C HIS A 106 9.27 17.72 -54.01
N TRP A 107 10.43 18.08 -54.39
CA TRP A 107 11.49 18.73 -53.60
C TRP A 107 10.96 19.98 -52.88
N ARG A 108 10.92 19.94 -51.59
CA ARG A 108 10.75 21.14 -50.74
C ARG A 108 11.97 21.27 -49.83
N PRO A 109 12.43 22.52 -49.50
CA PRO A 109 13.70 22.76 -48.83
C PRO A 109 13.78 22.12 -47.42
N GLU A 110 14.88 21.45 -47.13
CA GLU A 110 15.12 20.56 -45.98
C GLU A 110 15.02 21.23 -44.60
N TRP A 111 15.15 22.54 -44.54
CA TRP A 111 15.08 23.27 -43.25
C TRP A 111 13.68 23.36 -42.64
N LEU A 112 12.61 23.20 -43.41
CA LEU A 112 11.24 23.10 -42.86
C LEU A 112 10.95 21.73 -42.21
N ARG A 113 11.74 20.70 -42.53
CA ARG A 113 11.61 19.38 -41.94
C ARG A 113 12.34 19.28 -40.59
N LEU A 114 13.46 19.97 -40.42
CA LEU A 114 14.19 20.02 -39.16
C LEU A 114 13.44 20.76 -38.05
N GLY A 115 12.66 21.81 -38.39
CA GLY A 115 11.81 22.52 -37.42
C GLY A 115 10.66 21.67 -36.87
N GLY A 116 10.04 20.84 -37.74
CA GLY A 116 8.94 19.94 -37.33
C GLY A 116 9.40 18.82 -36.41
N VAL A 117 10.56 18.22 -36.68
CA VAL A 117 11.13 17.14 -35.83
C VAL A 117 11.60 17.71 -34.49
N ALA A 118 12.19 18.91 -34.47
CA ALA A 118 12.59 19.55 -33.22
C ALA A 118 11.40 19.91 -32.32
N LEU A 119 10.30 20.38 -32.88
CA LEU A 119 9.07 20.66 -32.13
C LEU A 119 8.40 19.37 -31.63
N ALA A 120 8.37 18.32 -32.44
CA ALA A 120 7.81 17.03 -32.02
C ALA A 120 8.65 16.37 -30.91
N SER A 121 9.97 16.42 -31.00
CA SER A 121 10.86 15.89 -29.94
C SER A 121 10.80 16.73 -28.68
N ALA A 122 10.68 18.05 -28.76
CA ALA A 122 10.47 18.91 -27.59
C ALA A 122 9.12 18.66 -26.91
N ALA A 123 8.05 18.43 -27.69
CA ALA A 123 6.74 18.06 -27.13
C ALA A 123 6.76 16.67 -26.49
N CYS A 124 7.44 15.68 -27.08
CA CYS A 124 7.62 14.35 -26.47
C CYS A 124 8.47 14.43 -25.20
N ALA A 125 9.56 15.21 -25.22
CA ALA A 125 10.41 15.41 -24.03
C ALA A 125 9.65 16.14 -22.91
N ALA A 126 8.82 17.14 -23.25
CA ALA A 126 7.97 17.82 -22.28
C ALA A 126 6.89 16.90 -21.70
N LEU A 127 6.25 16.05 -22.52
CA LEU A 127 5.29 15.05 -22.06
C LEU A 127 5.94 14.00 -21.14
N VAL A 128 7.11 13.52 -21.51
CA VAL A 128 7.90 12.61 -20.67
C VAL A 128 8.33 13.30 -19.37
N ALA A 129 8.83 14.54 -19.45
CA ALA A 129 9.19 15.32 -18.27
C ALA A 129 7.99 15.58 -17.34
N VAL A 130 6.80 15.84 -17.89
CA VAL A 130 5.55 15.99 -17.10
C VAL A 130 5.15 14.66 -16.46
N GLN A 131 5.32 13.53 -17.11
CA GLN A 131 5.06 12.20 -16.53
C GLN A 131 6.04 11.88 -15.38
N PHE A 132 7.30 12.27 -15.50
CA PHE A 132 8.31 12.09 -14.45
C PHE A 132 8.31 13.20 -13.40
N ALA A 133 7.86 14.41 -13.74
CA ALA A 133 7.72 15.54 -12.82
C ALA A 133 6.37 15.59 -12.13
N ALA A 134 5.35 14.84 -12.61
CA ALA A 134 4.15 14.63 -11.83
C ALA A 134 4.59 13.92 -10.55
N PRO A 135 4.47 14.55 -9.35
CA PRO A 135 4.63 13.81 -8.12
C PRO A 135 3.67 12.64 -8.26
N ALA A 136 4.19 11.40 -8.13
CA ALA A 136 3.35 10.19 -8.15
C ALA A 136 2.11 10.54 -7.37
N ALA A 137 0.95 10.60 -8.02
CA ALA A 137 -0.28 11.05 -7.40
C ALA A 137 -0.47 10.12 -6.21
N ARG A 138 -0.07 10.62 -5.01
CA ARG A 138 -0.18 9.86 -3.77
C ARG A 138 -1.63 9.51 -3.68
N GLY A 139 -1.95 8.23 -3.70
CA GLY A 139 -3.30 7.74 -3.49
C GLY A 139 -3.91 8.42 -2.26
N PRO A 140 -5.22 8.52 -2.14
CA PRO A 140 -5.82 9.15 -0.98
C PRO A 140 -5.22 8.51 0.27
N ILE A 141 -4.79 9.32 1.23
CA ILE A 141 -4.04 8.90 2.43
C ILE A 141 -4.68 7.69 3.15
N GLY A 142 -5.98 7.50 2.95
CA GLY A 142 -6.71 6.33 3.46
C GLY A 142 -6.19 5.00 2.89
N GLU A 143 -5.64 4.96 1.68
CA GLU A 143 -5.03 3.74 1.12
C GLU A 143 -3.71 3.42 1.79
N ASP A 144 -2.88 4.44 2.02
CA ASP A 144 -1.62 4.29 2.76
C ASP A 144 -1.88 3.81 4.21
N ILE A 145 -2.93 4.34 4.86
CA ILE A 145 -3.37 3.95 6.21
C ILE A 145 -3.77 2.47 6.24
N VAL A 146 -4.60 2.01 5.31
CA VAL A 146 -5.02 0.59 5.22
C VAL A 146 -3.81 -0.31 4.95
N ALA A 147 -2.95 0.08 4.01
CA ALA A 147 -1.74 -0.68 3.69
C ALA A 147 -0.80 -0.76 4.90
N SER A 148 -0.63 0.34 5.67
CA SER A 148 0.15 0.34 6.91
C SER A 148 -0.46 -0.56 7.98
N HIS A 149 -1.80 -0.55 8.12
CA HIS A 149 -2.47 -1.45 9.05
C HIS A 149 -2.20 -2.92 8.70
N PHE A 150 -2.37 -3.33 7.44
CA PHE A 150 -2.07 -4.70 7.03
C PHE A 150 -0.60 -5.08 7.25
N ARG A 151 0.34 -4.18 6.98
CA ARG A 151 1.76 -4.42 7.29
C ARG A 151 1.99 -4.65 8.77
N SER A 152 1.31 -3.88 9.63
CA SER A 152 1.46 -4.01 11.09
C SER A 152 0.94 -5.33 11.67
N LEU A 153 0.09 -6.04 10.94
CA LEU A 153 -0.39 -7.36 11.36
C LEU A 153 0.60 -8.50 11.06
N GLN A 154 1.68 -8.20 10.33
CA GLN A 154 2.75 -9.17 10.10
C GLN A 154 3.60 -9.36 11.36
N VAL A 155 4.30 -10.48 11.43
CA VAL A 155 5.17 -10.82 12.58
C VAL A 155 6.19 -9.70 12.81
N ASP A 156 6.34 -9.26 14.04
CA ASP A 156 7.30 -8.23 14.50
C ASP A 156 7.14 -6.83 13.91
N HIS A 157 5.99 -6.53 13.22
CA HIS A 157 5.74 -5.21 12.64
C HIS A 157 4.69 -4.37 13.39
N LEU A 158 4.13 -4.88 14.49
CA LEU A 158 3.04 -4.18 15.18
C LEU A 158 3.53 -2.93 15.92
N THR A 159 4.67 -3.04 16.61
CA THR A 159 5.21 -1.98 17.47
C THR A 159 6.74 -1.96 17.44
N ASP A 160 7.33 -0.75 17.46
CA ASP A 160 8.77 -0.54 17.68
C ASP A 160 9.08 -0.48 19.18
N VAL A 161 8.11 -0.01 19.97
CA VAL A 161 8.12 -0.06 21.43
C VAL A 161 6.88 -0.80 21.91
N ALA A 162 7.08 -1.99 22.44
CA ALA A 162 6.03 -2.82 23.04
C ALA A 162 5.88 -2.48 24.52
N SER A 163 4.77 -1.85 24.90
CA SER A 163 4.42 -1.53 26.28
C SER A 163 2.95 -1.22 26.42
N THR A 164 2.35 -1.64 27.52
CA THR A 164 0.99 -1.26 27.91
C THR A 164 0.92 0.05 28.69
N ASP A 165 2.09 0.59 29.07
CA ASP A 165 2.22 1.81 29.86
C ASP A 165 2.43 3.02 28.94
N GLN A 166 1.49 3.97 29.00
CA GLN A 166 1.59 5.24 28.28
C GLN A 166 2.84 6.05 28.68
N HIS A 167 3.34 5.93 29.93
CA HIS A 167 4.53 6.61 30.40
C HIS A 167 5.82 6.03 29.83
N THR A 168 5.77 4.86 29.22
CA THR A 168 6.85 4.25 28.44
C THR A 168 6.71 4.60 26.95
N VAL A 169 5.51 4.45 26.39
CA VAL A 169 5.27 4.63 24.96
C VAL A 169 5.38 6.10 24.55
N LYS A 170 4.80 7.04 25.31
CA LYS A 170 4.83 8.46 24.96
C LYS A 170 6.24 9.05 24.91
N PRO A 171 7.12 8.86 25.92
CA PRO A 171 8.50 9.35 25.86
C PRO A 171 9.36 8.70 24.79
N TRP A 172 9.05 7.47 24.36
CA TRP A 172 9.79 6.80 23.31
C TRP A 172 9.77 7.55 21.98
N PHE A 173 8.70 8.33 21.70
CA PHE A 173 8.61 9.18 20.51
C PHE A 173 9.46 10.45 20.61
N ALA A 174 9.93 10.84 21.80
CA ALA A 174 10.76 12.03 21.99
C ALA A 174 12.08 11.91 21.20
N GLY A 175 12.41 12.92 20.43
CA GLY A 175 13.58 12.96 19.55
C GLY A 175 13.44 12.15 18.24
N LYS A 176 12.34 11.44 18.05
CA LYS A 176 12.01 10.72 16.81
C LYS A 176 10.93 11.42 15.98
N LEU A 177 10.07 12.17 16.65
CA LEU A 177 9.05 13.04 16.06
C LEU A 177 9.29 14.47 16.53
N ASP A 178 8.88 15.43 15.72
CA ASP A 178 8.89 16.87 16.01
C ASP A 178 7.67 17.33 16.86
N PHE A 179 6.82 16.37 17.25
CA PHE A 179 5.66 16.56 18.11
C PHE A 179 5.55 15.42 19.13
N SER A 180 4.77 15.66 20.19
CA SER A 180 4.45 14.64 21.21
C SER A 180 3.07 14.04 20.94
N PRO A 181 2.99 12.74 20.51
CA PRO A 181 1.70 12.13 20.25
C PRO A 181 0.90 11.96 21.54
N PRO A 182 -0.44 12.12 21.49
CA PRO A 182 -1.31 11.79 22.60
C PRO A 182 -1.40 10.28 22.76
N VAL A 183 -0.91 9.75 23.87
CA VAL A 183 -0.99 8.33 24.23
C VAL A 183 -1.88 8.20 25.46
N TYR A 184 -2.92 7.38 25.37
CA TYR A 184 -3.89 7.21 26.45
C TYR A 184 -3.99 5.76 26.90
N ASP A 185 -4.07 5.54 28.23
CA ASP A 185 -4.50 4.26 28.78
C ASP A 185 -6.03 4.20 28.70
N LEU A 186 -6.52 3.28 27.87
CA LEU A 186 -7.93 2.98 27.67
C LEU A 186 -8.27 1.55 28.03
N ALA A 187 -7.37 0.84 28.75
CA ALA A 187 -7.60 -0.52 29.22
C ALA A 187 -8.85 -0.66 30.11
N PRO A 188 -9.17 0.30 31.01
CA PRO A 188 -10.41 0.24 31.79
C PRO A 188 -11.68 0.25 30.94
N GLN A 189 -11.62 0.79 29.70
CA GLN A 189 -12.71 0.78 28.75
C GLN A 189 -12.66 -0.37 27.75
N GLY A 190 -11.73 -1.32 27.95
CA GLY A 190 -11.58 -2.51 27.12
C GLY A 190 -10.64 -2.36 25.92
N TYR A 191 -9.95 -1.23 25.79
CA TYR A 191 -8.97 -0.97 24.70
C TYR A 191 -7.55 -0.87 25.28
N ALA A 192 -6.89 -2.02 25.43
CA ALA A 192 -5.56 -2.06 26.00
C ALA A 192 -4.51 -1.54 25.01
N LEU A 193 -3.65 -0.63 25.46
CA LEU A 193 -2.47 -0.21 24.71
C LEU A 193 -1.52 -1.42 24.55
N VAL A 194 -0.97 -1.61 23.36
CA VAL A 194 0.02 -2.67 23.05
C VAL A 194 1.40 -2.06 22.83
N GLY A 195 1.44 -0.84 22.34
CA GLY A 195 2.68 -0.12 22.09
C GLY A 195 2.55 0.96 21.03
N GLY A 196 3.70 1.41 20.53
CA GLY A 196 3.78 2.41 19.48
C GLY A 196 4.87 2.12 18.47
N ARG A 197 4.75 2.71 17.28
CA ARG A 197 5.77 2.66 16.21
C ARG A 197 5.81 3.97 15.44
N LEU A 198 6.95 4.21 14.77
CA LEU A 198 7.02 5.23 13.74
C LEU A 198 6.46 4.68 12.43
N GLU A 199 5.77 5.54 11.69
CA GLU A 199 5.28 5.21 10.37
C GLU A 199 5.53 6.40 9.42
N TYR A 200 5.67 6.13 8.12
CA TYR A 200 5.84 7.17 7.11
C TYR A 200 4.66 7.16 6.16
N LEU A 201 3.76 8.13 6.30
CA LEU A 201 2.52 8.21 5.54
C LEU A 201 2.36 9.59 4.89
N GLY A 202 1.93 9.60 3.65
CA GLY A 202 1.68 10.85 2.95
C GLY A 202 2.90 11.78 2.86
N GLY A 203 4.13 11.26 2.96
CA GLY A 203 5.37 12.04 2.88
C GLY A 203 5.84 12.64 4.21
N ARG A 204 5.33 12.16 5.36
CA ARG A 204 5.68 12.63 6.71
C ARG A 204 5.80 11.49 7.70
N ASN A 205 6.56 11.73 8.76
CA ASN A 205 6.57 10.83 9.91
C ASN A 205 5.28 11.00 10.72
N VAL A 206 4.68 9.90 11.13
CA VAL A 206 3.47 9.86 11.96
C VAL A 206 3.68 8.91 13.13
N ALA A 207 2.98 9.19 14.23
CA ALA A 207 2.88 8.24 15.33
C ALA A 207 1.79 7.22 15.01
N ALA A 208 2.09 5.94 15.16
CA ALA A 208 1.14 4.85 15.11
C ALA A 208 1.09 4.18 16.49
N LEU A 209 -0.07 4.24 17.13
CA LEU A 209 -0.33 3.58 18.42
C LEU A 209 -1.14 2.33 18.16
N ALA A 210 -0.73 1.21 18.73
CA ALA A 210 -1.42 -0.06 18.64
C ALA A 210 -2.25 -0.29 19.91
N TYR A 211 -3.55 -0.47 19.73
CA TYR A 211 -4.48 -0.88 20.77
C TYR A 211 -5.01 -2.29 20.47
N ARG A 212 -5.49 -2.97 21.50
CA ARG A 212 -6.16 -4.25 21.38
C ARG A 212 -7.52 -4.21 22.05
N HIS A 213 -8.53 -4.67 21.33
CA HIS A 213 -9.85 -4.95 21.88
C HIS A 213 -10.22 -6.40 21.60
N ARG A 214 -10.31 -7.25 22.64
CA ARG A 214 -10.45 -8.71 22.48
C ARG A 214 -9.35 -9.28 21.58
N GLN A 215 -9.69 -9.81 20.40
CA GLN A 215 -8.76 -10.37 19.42
C GLN A 215 -8.38 -9.39 18.31
N HIS A 216 -9.04 -8.21 18.25
CA HIS A 216 -8.86 -7.23 17.20
C HIS A 216 -7.71 -6.26 17.55
N LEU A 217 -6.86 -6.00 16.57
CA LEU A 217 -5.83 -4.98 16.64
C LEU A 217 -6.33 -3.69 16.00
N ILE A 218 -6.09 -2.58 16.67
CA ILE A 218 -6.52 -1.26 16.23
C ILE A 218 -5.30 -0.37 16.13
N ASN A 219 -5.07 0.24 14.99
CA ASN A 219 -4.04 1.27 14.86
C ASN A 219 -4.69 2.65 14.93
N LEU A 220 -4.13 3.50 15.78
CA LEU A 220 -4.42 4.93 15.84
C LEU A 220 -3.21 5.68 15.28
N PHE A 221 -3.35 6.26 14.10
CA PHE A 221 -2.34 7.13 13.50
C PHE A 221 -2.64 8.57 13.85
N THR A 222 -1.60 9.34 14.21
CA THR A 222 -1.77 10.77 14.53
C THR A 222 -0.54 11.58 14.14
N TRP A 223 -0.80 12.81 13.71
CA TRP A 223 0.21 13.81 13.34
C TRP A 223 -0.35 15.22 13.39
N PRO A 224 0.48 16.28 13.50
CA PRO A 224 0.04 17.67 13.43
C PRO A 224 -0.61 18.01 12.09
N ASP A 225 -1.74 18.71 12.14
CA ASP A 225 -2.47 19.19 10.97
C ASP A 225 -2.99 20.61 11.24
N ALA A 226 -2.56 21.55 10.40
CA ALA A 226 -2.96 22.96 10.51
C ALA A 226 -4.43 23.21 10.08
N GLY A 227 -5.13 22.20 9.59
CA GLY A 227 -6.57 22.27 9.31
C GLY A 227 -7.36 22.43 10.63
N GLY A 228 -8.44 23.20 10.59
CA GLY A 228 -9.35 23.32 11.73
C GLY A 228 -9.96 21.99 12.15
N ASP A 229 -10.58 21.96 13.33
CA ASP A 229 -11.26 20.78 13.85
C ASP A 229 -12.31 20.25 12.87
N ALA A 230 -12.41 18.95 12.78
CA ALA A 230 -13.36 18.26 11.91
C ALA A 230 -14.00 17.08 12.63
N ALA A 231 -15.31 16.95 12.44
CA ALA A 231 -16.07 15.83 12.99
C ALA A 231 -15.58 14.47 12.42
N PRO A 232 -15.73 13.38 13.17
CA PRO A 232 -15.40 12.05 12.71
C PRO A 232 -16.14 11.68 11.41
N ARG A 233 -15.39 11.11 10.47
CA ARG A 233 -15.91 10.52 9.23
C ARG A 233 -15.55 9.07 9.19
N ALA A 234 -16.56 8.20 9.27
CA ALA A 234 -16.41 6.78 9.15
C ALA A 234 -16.46 6.35 7.68
N GLN A 235 -15.64 5.38 7.32
CA GLN A 235 -15.65 4.71 6.01
C GLN A 235 -15.21 3.26 6.19
N ALA A 236 -15.59 2.41 5.24
CA ALA A 236 -15.17 1.02 5.21
C ALA A 236 -14.50 0.72 3.87
N ARG A 237 -13.40 -0.03 3.89
CA ARG A 237 -12.66 -0.47 2.71
C ARG A 237 -12.14 -1.88 2.92
N GLN A 238 -12.44 -2.79 2.01
CA GLN A 238 -11.93 -4.17 2.03
C GLN A 238 -12.15 -4.90 3.36
N GLY A 239 -13.30 -4.67 4.03
CA GLY A 239 -13.61 -5.26 5.33
C GLY A 239 -12.94 -4.58 6.53
N ILE A 240 -12.20 -3.50 6.31
CA ILE A 240 -11.57 -2.69 7.35
C ILE A 240 -12.39 -1.41 7.55
N HIS A 241 -12.65 -1.06 8.80
CA HIS A 241 -13.28 0.18 9.19
C HIS A 241 -12.24 1.24 9.50
N LEU A 242 -12.48 2.45 9.02
CA LEU A 242 -11.62 3.64 9.24
C LEU A 242 -12.48 4.76 9.80
N ILE A 243 -11.92 5.53 10.73
CA ILE A 243 -12.51 6.77 11.21
C ILE A 243 -11.44 7.85 11.19
N GLU A 244 -11.71 8.92 10.46
CA GLU A 244 -10.85 10.10 10.38
C GLU A 244 -11.49 11.26 11.11
N TRP A 245 -10.70 12.03 11.88
CA TRP A 245 -11.11 13.32 12.44
C TRP A 245 -9.92 14.24 12.67
N ARG A 246 -10.20 15.51 12.97
CA ARG A 246 -9.20 16.49 13.44
C ARG A 246 -9.68 17.12 14.72
N ASN A 247 -8.77 17.29 15.67
CA ASN A 247 -9.05 17.89 16.95
C ASN A 247 -7.74 18.43 17.55
N ALA A 248 -7.79 19.63 18.12
CA ALA A 248 -6.67 20.26 18.82
C ALA A 248 -5.38 20.31 17.97
N GLY A 249 -5.47 20.73 16.72
CA GLY A 249 -4.32 20.84 15.81
C GLY A 249 -3.70 19.52 15.36
N MET A 250 -4.36 18.41 15.63
CA MET A 250 -3.91 17.06 15.27
C MET A 250 -4.92 16.37 14.36
N ARG A 251 -4.42 15.57 13.42
CA ARG A 251 -5.22 14.63 12.63
C ARG A 251 -5.09 13.24 13.20
N TYR A 252 -6.19 12.53 13.20
CA TYR A 252 -6.32 11.18 13.73
C TYR A 252 -6.96 10.25 12.71
N TRP A 253 -6.47 9.02 12.67
CA TRP A 253 -7.06 7.93 11.91
C TRP A 253 -7.09 6.68 12.77
N LEU A 254 -8.27 6.14 13.02
CA LEU A 254 -8.45 4.80 13.55
C LEU A 254 -8.67 3.83 12.41
N VAL A 255 -8.06 2.65 12.51
CA VAL A 255 -8.22 1.58 11.51
C VAL A 255 -8.18 0.22 12.17
N SER A 256 -9.14 -0.64 11.85
CA SER A 256 -9.26 -2.00 12.37
C SER A 256 -10.30 -2.81 11.57
N ASP A 257 -10.25 -4.13 11.71
CA ASP A 257 -11.30 -5.07 11.34
C ASP A 257 -12.44 -5.15 12.39
N LEU A 258 -12.33 -4.40 13.49
CA LEU A 258 -13.35 -4.28 14.54
C LEU A 258 -14.64 -3.70 13.98
N GLY A 259 -15.79 -4.10 14.53
CA GLY A 259 -17.11 -3.60 14.14
C GLY A 259 -17.21 -2.07 14.25
N ALA A 260 -17.93 -1.43 13.32
CA ALA A 260 -18.04 0.03 13.27
C ALA A 260 -18.50 0.68 14.59
N PRO A 261 -19.51 0.14 15.35
CA PRO A 261 -19.94 0.74 16.61
C PRO A 261 -18.85 0.71 17.69
N GLU A 262 -18.06 -0.35 17.77
CA GLU A 262 -16.97 -0.46 18.75
C GLU A 262 -15.79 0.45 18.39
N LEU A 263 -15.50 0.63 17.09
CA LEU A 263 -14.49 1.56 16.63
C LEU A 263 -14.93 3.02 16.85
N GLU A 264 -16.20 3.34 16.66
CA GLU A 264 -16.79 4.63 16.98
C GLU A 264 -16.73 4.94 18.49
N GLN A 265 -16.97 3.95 19.32
CA GLN A 265 -16.81 4.08 20.77
C GLN A 265 -15.35 4.47 21.13
N LEU A 266 -14.36 3.79 20.54
CA LEU A 266 -12.95 4.15 20.75
C LEU A 266 -12.66 5.58 20.27
N CYS A 267 -13.18 5.97 19.12
CA CYS A 267 -13.04 7.34 18.61
C CYS A 267 -13.57 8.38 19.63
N GLN A 268 -14.75 8.14 20.22
CA GLN A 268 -15.32 9.02 21.23
C GLN A 268 -14.48 9.09 22.49
N LEU A 269 -13.94 7.94 22.97
CA LEU A 269 -13.05 7.89 24.13
C LEU A 269 -11.76 8.69 23.88
N VAL A 270 -11.11 8.51 22.73
CA VAL A 270 -9.91 9.28 22.39
C VAL A 270 -10.22 10.78 22.33
N ARG A 271 -11.30 11.18 21.67
CA ARG A 271 -11.72 12.59 21.58
C ARG A 271 -12.00 13.21 22.93
N ALA A 272 -12.68 12.49 23.82
CA ALA A 272 -12.94 12.94 25.18
C ALA A 272 -11.63 13.16 25.98
N ARG A 273 -10.65 12.29 25.79
CA ARG A 273 -9.32 12.43 26.44
C ARG A 273 -8.52 13.60 25.86
N VAL A 274 -8.61 13.84 24.54
CA VAL A 274 -7.99 15.03 23.91
C VAL A 274 -8.59 16.30 24.49
N ALA A 275 -9.91 16.43 24.53
CA ALA A 275 -10.60 17.59 25.06
C ALA A 275 -10.30 17.84 26.55
N ALA A 276 -10.12 16.78 27.35
CA ALA A 276 -9.77 16.90 28.77
C ALA A 276 -8.31 17.34 29.01
N ASN A 277 -7.43 17.18 28.03
CA ASN A 277 -6.01 17.56 28.12
C ASN A 277 -5.68 18.89 27.43
N GLU A 278 -6.64 19.57 26.81
CA GLU A 278 -6.43 20.93 26.31
C GLU A 278 -6.22 21.88 27.51
N PRO A 279 -5.11 22.64 27.54
CA PRO A 279 -4.99 23.73 28.49
C PRO A 279 -6.05 24.80 28.17
N HIS A 280 -6.89 25.14 29.14
CA HIS A 280 -7.82 26.26 29.08
C HIS A 280 -7.11 27.61 28.98
#